data_fc573768e0056668c6a716b23ba17dc4
#
_entry.id   fc573768e0056668c6a716b23ba17dc4
#
_cell.length_a   1.000
_cell.length_b   1.000
_cell.length_c   1.000
_cell.angle_alpha   90.00
_cell.angle_beta   90.00
_cell.angle_gamma   90.00
#
_symmetry.space_group_name_H-M   'P 1'
#
loop_
_entity.id
_entity.type
_entity.pdbx_description
1 polymer ?
#
loop_
_entity_poly.entity_id
_entity_poly.type
_entity_poly.pdbx_seq_one_letter_code
_entity_poly.pdbx_strand_id
1 'polypeptide(L)'
;MRIYFAPLEGLTDAIYRRVHHATFGGVDKYFMPFISPSTSLSFTSRQQADIAPRENAGMPAVPQILCKDAGLFLEMTKLLRDAGYAEVNLNLGCPSGTVTAKGKGAGMLKDPDALARFLDEIYSKAVLLVSLKTRCGYESIDEWPRLLDIFLCYPVHEWILHPRTYREFYGGRPHRDFFLEAAAKAPFPVVYNGDLFRVSECREMNRFDLMLGRGLAVNPALAQEAQGGEGLTLDSLLLFHDRLYREYLKWWPEHAVIGRMHGVMYYLIQALDCPAPVKRALKKSADTAAYTDAVRRVFTESAITQDIHFTPPGT
;
A
#
# COMPACT_ATOMS: atom_id res chain seq x y z
N MET A 1 -7.69 0.99 -17.56
CA MET A 1 -6.71 0.65 -16.49
C MET A 1 -6.96 1.60 -15.33
N ARG A 2 -7.43 1.06 -14.20
CA ARG A 2 -7.48 1.78 -12.92
C ARG A 2 -6.17 1.58 -12.18
N ILE A 3 -5.74 2.58 -11.42
CA ILE A 3 -4.52 2.50 -10.62
C ILE A 3 -4.86 2.74 -9.15
N TYR A 4 -4.44 1.81 -8.29
CA TYR A 4 -4.66 1.84 -6.86
C TYR A 4 -3.37 2.09 -6.09
N PHE A 5 -3.45 2.82 -4.99
CA PHE A 5 -2.32 2.97 -4.08
C PHE A 5 -2.39 1.90 -2.98
N ALA A 6 -1.36 1.05 -2.93
CA ALA A 6 -1.24 0.03 -1.90
C ALA A 6 -1.04 0.63 -0.50
N PRO A 7 -1.56 -0.01 0.55
CA PRO A 7 -1.25 0.40 1.90
C PRO A 7 0.22 0.10 2.23
N LEU A 8 0.95 1.11 2.69
CA LEU A 8 2.30 1.00 3.21
C LEU A 8 2.30 1.39 4.69
N GLU A 9 2.42 0.39 5.57
CA GLU A 9 2.39 0.59 7.01
C GLU A 9 3.49 1.58 7.45
N GLY A 10 3.11 2.56 8.27
CA GLY A 10 4.01 3.62 8.72
C GLY A 10 4.20 4.79 7.74
N LEU A 11 3.75 4.67 6.49
CA LEU A 11 3.92 5.71 5.46
C LEU A 11 2.58 6.32 5.00
N THR A 12 1.67 5.50 4.46
CA THR A 12 0.47 5.97 3.76
C THR A 12 -0.72 6.20 4.71
N ASP A 13 -0.52 6.95 5.80
CA ASP A 13 -1.59 7.41 6.68
C ASP A 13 -2.55 8.38 5.98
N ALA A 14 -3.62 8.79 6.65
CA ALA A 14 -4.65 9.66 6.08
C ALA A 14 -4.07 10.98 5.54
N ILE A 15 -3.10 11.57 6.23
CA ILE A 15 -2.46 12.83 5.81
C ILE A 15 -1.66 12.59 4.53
N TYR A 16 -0.86 11.53 4.46
CA TYR A 16 -0.10 11.19 3.27
C TYR A 16 -1.03 10.98 2.06
N ARG A 17 -2.09 10.18 2.22
CA ARG A 17 -3.04 9.89 1.13
C ARG A 17 -3.71 11.17 0.63
N ARG A 18 -4.19 12.02 1.55
CA ARG A 18 -4.85 13.29 1.22
C ARG A 18 -3.92 14.25 0.49
N VAL A 19 -2.69 14.41 0.99
CA VAL A 19 -1.71 15.30 0.35
C VAL A 19 -1.28 14.76 -1.02
N HIS A 20 -1.11 13.43 -1.14
CA HIS A 20 -0.83 12.79 -2.43
C HIS A 20 -1.98 13.04 -3.41
N HIS A 21 -3.21 12.78 -3.01
CA HIS A 21 -4.40 12.97 -3.84
C HIS A 21 -4.57 14.44 -4.31
N ALA A 22 -4.27 15.39 -3.43
CA ALA A 22 -4.35 16.82 -3.74
C ALA A 22 -3.18 17.37 -4.56
N THR A 23 -2.07 16.65 -4.67
CA THR A 23 -0.86 17.10 -5.36
C THR A 23 -0.69 16.41 -6.71
N PHE A 24 -0.96 15.11 -6.75
CA PHE A 24 -0.87 14.26 -7.94
C PHE A 24 -2.25 13.68 -8.25
N GLY A 25 -2.46 13.24 -9.45
CA GLY A 25 -3.70 12.60 -9.86
C GLY A 25 -3.51 11.11 -10.18
N GLY A 26 -4.49 10.53 -10.89
CA GLY A 26 -4.35 9.22 -11.51
C GLY A 26 -4.54 8.03 -10.57
N VAL A 27 -4.82 8.22 -9.28
CA VAL A 27 -5.13 7.13 -8.34
C VAL A 27 -6.63 6.99 -8.15
N ASP A 28 -7.18 5.84 -8.54
CA ASP A 28 -8.61 5.54 -8.47
C ASP A 28 -9.07 5.05 -7.10
N LYS A 29 -8.19 4.37 -6.33
CA LYS A 29 -8.46 3.94 -4.95
C LYS A 29 -7.20 4.01 -4.09
N TYR A 30 -7.35 4.47 -2.86
CA TYR A 30 -6.31 4.46 -1.82
C TYR A 30 -6.65 3.41 -0.78
N PHE A 31 -5.80 2.39 -0.63
CA PHE A 31 -5.98 1.41 0.43
C PHE A 31 -5.29 1.87 1.72
N MET A 32 -6.02 1.81 2.82
CA MET A 32 -5.52 2.27 4.12
C MET A 32 -4.55 1.24 4.72
N PRO A 33 -3.54 1.66 5.49
CA PRO A 33 -2.81 0.76 6.37
C PRO A 33 -3.77 -0.07 7.21
N PHE A 34 -3.43 -1.34 7.42
CA PHE A 34 -4.38 -2.28 7.98
C PHE A 34 -4.77 -1.98 9.43
N ILE A 35 -6.04 -2.23 9.74
CA ILE A 35 -6.57 -2.30 11.08
C ILE A 35 -6.51 -3.76 11.55
N SER A 36 -5.92 -4.00 12.73
CA SER A 36 -5.96 -5.32 13.35
C SER A 36 -6.94 -5.27 14.53
N PRO A 37 -8.18 -5.80 14.36
CA PRO A 37 -9.16 -5.75 15.43
C PRO A 37 -8.70 -6.52 16.65
N SER A 38 -9.11 -6.04 17.83
CA SER A 38 -9.01 -6.70 19.12
C SER A 38 -10.42 -7.04 19.63
N THR A 39 -10.50 -7.84 20.67
CA THR A 39 -11.78 -8.20 21.30
C THR A 39 -12.58 -7.01 21.82
N SER A 40 -11.90 -5.90 22.15
CA SER A 40 -12.55 -4.65 22.55
C SER A 40 -13.14 -3.86 21.38
N LEU A 41 -12.85 -4.23 20.13
CA LEU A 41 -13.26 -3.51 18.91
C LEU A 41 -12.94 -2.00 18.95
N SER A 42 -11.94 -1.60 19.72
CA SER A 42 -11.51 -0.22 19.86
C SER A 42 -10.43 0.12 18.85
N PHE A 43 -10.52 1.32 18.30
CA PHE A 43 -9.48 1.87 17.43
C PHE A 43 -8.47 2.67 18.23
N THR A 44 -7.20 2.53 17.91
CA THR A 44 -6.18 3.48 18.37
C THR A 44 -6.45 4.87 17.77
N SER A 45 -5.94 5.94 18.40
CA SER A 45 -6.12 7.30 17.88
C SER A 45 -5.63 7.44 16.43
N ARG A 46 -4.57 6.74 16.06
CA ARG A 46 -4.08 6.69 14.69
C ARG A 46 -5.08 6.01 13.75
N GLN A 47 -5.60 4.85 14.10
CA GLN A 47 -6.61 4.15 13.29
C GLN A 47 -7.88 4.97 13.16
N GLN A 48 -8.33 5.65 14.24
CA GLN A 48 -9.47 6.56 14.19
C GLN A 48 -9.25 7.69 13.18
N ALA A 49 -8.05 8.30 13.17
CA ALA A 49 -7.69 9.31 12.19
C ALA A 49 -7.67 8.74 10.76
N ASP A 50 -7.10 7.54 10.58
CA ASP A 50 -6.99 6.89 9.26
C ASP A 50 -8.34 6.55 8.63
N ILE A 51 -9.35 6.17 9.44
CA ILE A 51 -10.69 5.81 8.98
C ILE A 51 -11.71 6.93 9.11
N ALA A 52 -11.36 8.09 9.68
CA ALA A 52 -12.30 9.18 9.84
C ALA A 52 -12.82 9.65 8.46
N PRO A 53 -14.15 9.67 8.21
CA PRO A 53 -14.69 10.05 6.91
C PRO A 53 -14.24 11.44 6.45
N ARG A 54 -14.12 12.39 7.37
CA ARG A 54 -13.64 13.76 7.08
C ARG A 54 -12.20 13.78 6.52
N GLU A 55 -11.33 12.89 7.00
CA GLU A 55 -9.93 12.82 6.57
C GLU A 55 -9.78 12.12 5.21
N ASN A 56 -10.82 11.40 4.77
CA ASN A 56 -10.89 10.71 3.49
C ASN A 56 -11.92 11.33 2.53
N ALA A 57 -12.51 12.49 2.88
CA ALA A 57 -13.52 13.15 2.07
C ALA A 57 -12.97 13.55 0.69
N GLY A 58 -13.74 13.23 -0.37
CA GLY A 58 -13.35 13.51 -1.75
C GLY A 58 -12.26 12.57 -2.31
N MET A 59 -11.79 11.60 -1.53
CA MET A 59 -10.79 10.62 -1.93
C MET A 59 -11.38 9.20 -1.82
N PRO A 60 -11.32 8.38 -2.87
CA PRO A 60 -11.81 7.00 -2.82
C PRO A 60 -10.87 6.13 -1.96
N ALA A 61 -11.15 6.03 -0.67
CA ALA A 61 -10.33 5.31 0.30
C ALA A 61 -11.01 4.03 0.80
N VAL A 62 -10.27 2.92 0.82
CA VAL A 62 -10.73 1.58 1.21
C VAL A 62 -10.02 1.16 2.49
N PRO A 63 -10.74 0.92 3.60
CA PRO A 63 -10.14 0.37 4.81
C PRO A 63 -9.68 -1.08 4.59
N GLN A 64 -8.54 -1.43 5.18
CA GLN A 64 -8.02 -2.79 5.13
C GLN A 64 -8.02 -3.41 6.53
N ILE A 65 -8.48 -4.66 6.64
CA ILE A 65 -8.51 -5.42 7.90
C ILE A 65 -7.47 -6.55 7.85
N LEU A 66 -6.70 -6.68 8.93
CA LEU A 66 -5.76 -7.77 9.18
C LEU A 66 -6.29 -8.63 10.33
N CYS A 67 -7.01 -9.69 10.02
CA CYS A 67 -7.65 -10.56 10.99
C CYS A 67 -7.62 -12.02 10.55
N LYS A 68 -7.65 -12.95 11.52
CA LYS A 68 -7.85 -14.40 11.31
C LYS A 68 -9.08 -14.94 12.02
N ASP A 69 -9.81 -14.10 12.71
CA ASP A 69 -11.05 -14.42 13.41
C ASP A 69 -12.22 -13.82 12.62
N ALA A 70 -13.10 -14.68 12.14
CA ALA A 70 -14.20 -14.26 11.28
C ALA A 70 -15.23 -13.40 12.03
N GLY A 71 -15.49 -13.71 13.30
CA GLY A 71 -16.39 -12.92 14.15
C GLY A 71 -15.89 -11.48 14.32
N LEU A 72 -14.59 -11.31 14.65
CA LEU A 72 -14.00 -9.98 14.78
C LEU A 72 -13.95 -9.25 13.42
N PHE A 73 -13.70 -9.95 12.33
CA PHE A 73 -13.76 -9.36 10.99
C PHE A 73 -15.16 -8.81 10.70
N LEU A 74 -16.19 -9.61 10.93
CA LEU A 74 -17.59 -9.24 10.68
C LEU A 74 -18.05 -8.06 11.54
N GLU A 75 -17.71 -8.05 12.83
CA GLU A 75 -18.01 -6.89 13.69
C GLU A 75 -17.30 -5.63 13.20
N MET A 76 -16.04 -5.74 12.75
CA MET A 76 -15.34 -4.60 12.16
C MET A 76 -16.02 -4.10 10.89
N THR A 77 -16.55 -4.99 10.04
CA THR A 77 -17.28 -4.55 8.83
C THR A 77 -18.53 -3.75 9.15
N LYS A 78 -19.23 -4.06 10.26
CA LYS A 78 -20.37 -3.26 10.73
C LYS A 78 -19.96 -1.85 11.14
N LEU A 79 -18.88 -1.72 11.92
CA LEU A 79 -18.35 -0.42 12.33
C LEU A 79 -17.91 0.43 11.13
N LEU A 80 -17.27 -0.19 10.14
CA LEU A 80 -16.83 0.50 8.94
C LEU A 80 -18.02 0.91 8.04
N ARG A 81 -19.07 0.07 7.94
CA ARG A 81 -20.32 0.44 7.26
C ARG A 81 -20.97 1.65 7.94
N ASP A 82 -21.05 1.64 9.27
CA ASP A 82 -21.65 2.74 10.03
C ASP A 82 -20.83 4.02 9.94
N ALA A 83 -19.52 3.92 9.64
CA ALA A 83 -18.65 5.02 9.28
C ALA A 83 -18.80 5.47 7.81
N GLY A 84 -19.66 4.80 7.01
CA GLY A 84 -19.96 5.21 5.63
C GLY A 84 -19.16 4.52 4.54
N TYR A 85 -18.36 3.49 4.85
CA TYR A 85 -17.63 2.71 3.85
C TYR A 85 -18.55 1.68 3.17
N ALA A 86 -18.38 1.50 1.87
CA ALA A 86 -19.11 0.50 1.07
C ALA A 86 -18.28 -0.78 0.83
N GLU A 87 -16.96 -0.68 0.94
CA GLU A 87 -15.99 -1.75 0.69
C GLU A 87 -15.02 -1.88 1.86
N VAL A 88 -14.56 -3.11 2.10
CA VAL A 88 -13.46 -3.44 2.99
C VAL A 88 -12.51 -4.40 2.29
N ASN A 89 -11.22 -4.24 2.53
CA ASN A 89 -10.20 -5.14 2.00
C ASN A 89 -9.67 -6.08 3.09
N LEU A 90 -9.63 -7.38 2.81
CA LEU A 90 -8.99 -8.37 3.69
C LEU A 90 -7.51 -8.55 3.32
N ASN A 91 -6.62 -8.37 4.29
CA ASN A 91 -5.19 -8.57 4.11
C ASN A 91 -4.80 -10.04 4.35
N LEU A 92 -4.46 -10.74 3.27
CA LEU A 92 -3.91 -12.09 3.24
C LEU A 92 -2.49 -12.13 2.66
N GLY A 93 -1.81 -10.97 2.59
CA GLY A 93 -0.52 -10.86 1.91
C GLY A 93 0.61 -10.22 2.72
N CYS A 94 0.34 -9.66 3.92
CA CYS A 94 1.39 -9.03 4.71
C CYS A 94 2.45 -10.05 5.14
N PRO A 95 3.74 -9.85 4.74
CA PRO A 95 4.81 -10.80 5.03
C PRO A 95 5.58 -10.48 6.33
N SER A 96 5.12 -9.52 7.13
CA SER A 96 5.79 -9.18 8.38
C SER A 96 5.85 -10.38 9.32
N GLY A 97 7.03 -10.68 9.86
CA GLY A 97 7.23 -11.80 10.79
C GLY A 97 6.34 -11.71 12.04
N THR A 98 6.11 -10.48 12.56
CA THR A 98 5.22 -10.26 13.71
C THR A 98 3.74 -10.49 13.39
N VAL A 99 3.35 -10.37 12.12
CA VAL A 99 2.00 -10.64 11.62
C VAL A 99 1.81 -12.14 11.39
N THR A 100 2.72 -12.74 10.65
CA THR A 100 2.63 -14.16 10.24
C THR A 100 2.85 -15.12 11.40
N ALA A 101 3.66 -14.75 12.41
CA ALA A 101 3.79 -15.52 13.65
C ALA A 101 2.46 -15.64 14.43
N LYS A 102 1.55 -14.67 14.26
CA LYS A 102 0.19 -14.70 14.82
C LYS A 102 -0.82 -15.39 13.90
N GLY A 103 -0.39 -15.98 12.79
CA GLY A 103 -1.25 -16.61 11.79
C GLY A 103 -2.15 -15.63 11.04
N LYS A 104 -1.76 -14.33 10.91
CA LYS A 104 -2.48 -13.29 10.18
C LYS A 104 -1.76 -12.96 8.86
N GLY A 105 -2.42 -12.20 7.98
CA GLY A 105 -1.83 -11.80 6.70
C GLY A 105 -1.44 -13.02 5.85
N ALA A 106 -0.22 -13.03 5.30
CA ALA A 106 0.28 -14.19 4.55
C ALA A 106 0.32 -15.47 5.40
N GLY A 107 0.37 -15.37 6.74
CA GLY A 107 0.33 -16.51 7.65
C GLY A 107 -0.94 -17.37 7.54
N MET A 108 -2.05 -16.80 7.04
CA MET A 108 -3.29 -17.56 6.79
C MET A 108 -3.18 -18.52 5.60
N LEU A 109 -2.25 -18.28 4.69
CA LEU A 109 -2.05 -19.15 3.52
C LEU A 109 -1.42 -20.49 3.88
N LYS A 110 -0.88 -20.67 5.10
CA LYS A 110 -0.29 -21.92 5.58
C LYS A 110 -1.27 -23.08 5.69
N ASP A 111 -2.52 -22.78 6.01
CA ASP A 111 -3.59 -23.75 6.20
C ASP A 111 -4.76 -23.40 5.27
N PRO A 112 -4.76 -23.94 4.04
CA PRO A 112 -5.81 -23.69 3.07
C PRO A 112 -7.21 -24.06 3.54
N ASP A 113 -7.34 -25.12 4.37
CA ASP A 113 -8.66 -25.53 4.88
C ASP A 113 -9.18 -24.58 5.94
N ALA A 114 -8.31 -24.09 6.84
CA ALA A 114 -8.70 -23.05 7.79
C ALA A 114 -9.03 -21.73 7.08
N LEU A 115 -8.28 -21.39 6.02
CA LEU A 115 -8.56 -20.23 5.18
C LEU A 115 -9.95 -20.36 4.52
N ALA A 116 -10.28 -21.50 3.93
CA ALA A 116 -11.58 -21.74 3.31
C ALA A 116 -12.72 -21.57 4.33
N ARG A 117 -12.63 -22.20 5.51
CA ARG A 117 -13.64 -22.03 6.57
C ARG A 117 -13.81 -20.57 7.01
N PHE A 118 -12.72 -19.83 7.12
CA PHE A 118 -12.77 -18.40 7.44
C PHE A 118 -13.47 -17.60 6.33
N LEU A 119 -13.16 -17.88 5.06
CA LEU A 119 -13.78 -17.21 3.90
C LEU A 119 -15.26 -17.57 3.78
N ASP A 120 -15.66 -18.84 4.02
CA ASP A 120 -17.07 -19.27 4.08
C ASP A 120 -17.85 -18.41 5.07
N GLU A 121 -17.32 -18.23 6.26
CA GLU A 121 -18.00 -17.46 7.30
C GLU A 121 -18.10 -15.98 6.97
N ILE A 122 -17.03 -15.35 6.50
CA ILE A 122 -17.06 -13.90 6.20
C ILE A 122 -17.93 -13.60 4.99
N TYR A 123 -17.86 -14.37 3.89
CA TYR A 123 -18.65 -14.09 2.69
C TYR A 123 -20.14 -14.42 2.87
N SER A 124 -20.50 -15.32 3.78
CA SER A 124 -21.90 -15.59 4.09
C SER A 124 -22.59 -14.52 4.93
N LYS A 125 -21.84 -13.65 5.63
CA LYS A 125 -22.38 -12.71 6.63
C LYS A 125 -21.90 -11.27 6.50
N ALA A 126 -20.92 -10.98 5.63
CA ALA A 126 -20.38 -9.64 5.48
C ALA A 126 -21.46 -8.63 5.04
N VAL A 127 -21.43 -7.45 5.63
CA VAL A 127 -22.38 -6.36 5.35
C VAL A 127 -21.78 -5.30 4.40
N LEU A 128 -20.54 -5.48 3.98
CA LEU A 128 -19.81 -4.65 3.01
C LEU A 128 -19.33 -5.52 1.84
N LEU A 129 -19.00 -4.89 0.72
CA LEU A 129 -18.25 -5.55 -0.34
C LEU A 129 -16.86 -5.93 0.19
N VAL A 130 -16.47 -7.21 0.02
CA VAL A 130 -15.18 -7.70 0.50
C VAL A 130 -14.24 -7.93 -0.68
N SER A 131 -13.17 -7.14 -0.73
CA SER A 131 -12.04 -7.35 -1.64
C SER A 131 -10.90 -8.06 -0.91
N LEU A 132 -10.06 -8.78 -1.65
CA LEU A 132 -8.92 -9.51 -1.10
C LEU A 132 -7.59 -8.89 -1.56
N LYS A 133 -6.59 -8.86 -0.67
CA LYS A 133 -5.21 -8.63 -1.06
C LYS A 133 -4.34 -9.80 -0.58
N THR A 134 -3.82 -10.60 -1.55
CA THR A 134 -3.15 -11.86 -1.26
C THR A 134 -1.75 -11.93 -1.86
N ARG A 135 -1.02 -12.98 -1.42
CA ARG A 135 0.13 -13.56 -2.14
C ARG A 135 -0.30 -14.86 -2.82
N CYS A 136 0.58 -15.44 -3.64
CA CYS A 136 0.31 -16.69 -4.36
C CYS A 136 0.68 -17.96 -3.58
N GLY A 137 1.24 -17.85 -2.39
CA GLY A 137 1.60 -18.96 -1.52
C GLY A 137 2.31 -18.49 -0.25
N TYR A 138 2.57 -19.44 0.66
CA TYR A 138 3.35 -19.22 1.86
C TYR A 138 4.78 -19.75 1.71
N GLU A 139 4.97 -21.07 1.68
CA GLU A 139 6.29 -21.71 1.60
C GLU A 139 6.77 -21.87 0.15
N SER A 140 5.89 -22.35 -0.75
CA SER A 140 6.22 -22.73 -2.11
C SER A 140 5.17 -22.27 -3.11
N ILE A 141 5.60 -22.09 -4.35
CA ILE A 141 4.72 -21.84 -5.50
C ILE A 141 3.79 -23.03 -5.79
N ASP A 142 4.14 -24.24 -5.34
CA ASP A 142 3.32 -25.45 -5.52
C ASP A 142 1.98 -25.38 -4.75
N GLU A 143 1.86 -24.44 -3.80
CA GLU A 143 0.60 -24.15 -3.09
C GLU A 143 -0.43 -23.42 -3.96
N TRP A 144 0.03 -22.79 -5.05
CA TRP A 144 -0.78 -21.92 -5.87
C TRP A 144 -2.07 -22.55 -6.41
N PRO A 145 -2.07 -23.75 -7.03
CA PRO A 145 -3.28 -24.32 -7.60
C PRO A 145 -4.42 -24.45 -6.57
N ARG A 146 -4.09 -24.93 -5.36
CA ARG A 146 -5.08 -25.08 -4.29
C ARG A 146 -5.60 -23.74 -3.78
N LEU A 147 -4.72 -22.76 -3.61
CA LEU A 147 -5.12 -21.40 -3.17
C LEU A 147 -5.96 -20.71 -4.24
N LEU A 148 -5.61 -20.85 -5.52
CA LEU A 148 -6.40 -20.34 -6.63
C LEU A 148 -7.82 -20.89 -6.60
N ASP A 149 -7.97 -22.23 -6.49
CA ASP A 149 -9.28 -22.87 -6.43
C ASP A 149 -10.13 -22.35 -5.25
N ILE A 150 -9.52 -22.15 -4.08
CA ILE A 150 -10.20 -21.58 -2.91
C ILE A 150 -10.71 -20.17 -3.22
N PHE A 151 -9.83 -19.27 -3.72
CA PHE A 151 -10.24 -17.87 -3.95
C PHE A 151 -11.33 -17.76 -5.02
N LEU A 152 -11.37 -18.65 -6.00
CA LEU A 152 -12.39 -18.68 -7.06
C LEU A 152 -13.79 -19.10 -6.56
N CYS A 153 -13.89 -19.74 -5.39
CA CYS A 153 -15.17 -20.20 -4.84
C CYS A 153 -16.03 -19.07 -4.22
N TYR A 154 -15.47 -17.86 -4.00
CA TYR A 154 -16.16 -16.80 -3.27
C TYR A 154 -16.56 -15.62 -4.16
N PRO A 155 -17.62 -14.87 -3.81
CA PRO A 155 -18.03 -13.66 -4.53
C PRO A 155 -17.13 -12.48 -4.17
N VAL A 156 -15.85 -12.57 -4.53
CA VAL A 156 -14.86 -11.53 -4.25
C VAL A 156 -15.21 -10.26 -5.03
N HIS A 157 -15.28 -9.12 -4.36
CA HIS A 157 -15.56 -7.84 -5.04
C HIS A 157 -14.45 -7.48 -6.04
N GLU A 158 -13.20 -7.57 -5.62
CA GLU A 158 -12.00 -7.52 -6.46
C GLU A 158 -10.83 -8.19 -5.73
N TRP A 159 -9.92 -8.79 -6.48
CA TRP A 159 -8.78 -9.52 -5.94
C TRP A 159 -7.47 -8.88 -6.33
N ILE A 160 -6.77 -8.31 -5.36
CA ILE A 160 -5.43 -7.74 -5.55
C ILE A 160 -4.41 -8.85 -5.29
N LEU A 161 -3.76 -9.33 -6.34
CA LEU A 161 -2.78 -10.40 -6.27
C LEU A 161 -1.36 -9.86 -6.37
N HIS A 162 -0.55 -10.11 -5.32
CA HIS A 162 0.89 -9.98 -5.36
C HIS A 162 1.48 -11.38 -5.64
N PRO A 163 1.89 -11.67 -6.88
CA PRO A 163 2.27 -13.03 -7.28
C PRO A 163 3.71 -13.36 -6.85
N ARG A 164 3.92 -13.41 -5.54
CA ARG A 164 5.08 -13.95 -4.81
C ARG A 164 4.58 -14.74 -3.61
N THR A 165 5.32 -15.74 -3.19
CA THR A 165 5.07 -16.40 -1.91
C THR A 165 5.51 -15.53 -0.73
N TYR A 166 5.14 -15.92 0.49
CA TYR A 166 5.65 -15.27 1.70
C TYR A 166 7.18 -15.42 1.79
N ARG A 167 7.72 -16.60 1.47
CA ARG A 167 9.17 -16.89 1.54
C ARG A 167 10.00 -16.03 0.60
N GLU A 168 9.49 -15.73 -0.56
CA GLU A 168 10.17 -14.84 -1.52
C GLU A 168 10.22 -13.40 -1.03
N PHE A 169 9.34 -13.03 -0.10
CA PHE A 169 9.24 -11.68 0.46
C PHE A 169 9.13 -10.61 -0.63
N TYR A 170 10.24 -9.96 -0.99
CA TYR A 170 10.36 -9.02 -2.11
C TYR A 170 11.53 -9.38 -3.04
N GLY A 171 12.13 -10.55 -2.87
CA GLY A 171 13.20 -11.06 -3.72
C GLY A 171 12.66 -11.66 -5.02
N GLY A 172 13.57 -11.88 -5.97
CA GLY A 172 13.21 -12.43 -7.27
C GLY A 172 12.25 -11.55 -8.08
N ARG A 173 11.70 -12.11 -9.15
CA ARG A 173 10.65 -11.47 -9.97
C ARG A 173 9.27 -12.00 -9.55
N PRO A 174 8.20 -11.16 -9.61
CA PRO A 174 6.84 -11.65 -9.44
C PRO A 174 6.48 -12.70 -10.49
N HIS A 175 5.78 -13.78 -10.11
CA HIS A 175 5.28 -14.83 -11.02
C HIS A 175 4.08 -14.31 -11.81
N ARG A 176 4.33 -13.52 -12.87
CA ARG A 176 3.28 -12.89 -13.68
C ARG A 176 2.32 -13.90 -14.32
N ASP A 177 2.78 -15.10 -14.62
CA ASP A 177 1.98 -16.22 -15.13
C ASP A 177 0.85 -16.63 -14.17
N PHE A 178 1.10 -16.67 -12.88
CA PHE A 178 0.07 -16.93 -11.87
C PHE A 178 -1.00 -15.82 -11.82
N PHE A 179 -0.56 -14.57 -11.97
CA PHE A 179 -1.52 -13.48 -12.09
C PHE A 179 -2.37 -13.61 -13.36
N LEU A 180 -1.77 -13.94 -14.49
CA LEU A 180 -2.48 -14.11 -15.76
C LEU A 180 -3.45 -15.28 -15.69
N GLU A 181 -3.09 -16.37 -15.03
CA GLU A 181 -3.97 -17.51 -14.79
C GLU A 181 -5.16 -17.10 -13.92
N ALA A 182 -4.92 -16.41 -12.80
CA ALA A 182 -5.99 -15.90 -11.94
C ALA A 182 -6.93 -14.97 -12.70
N ALA A 183 -6.39 -14.02 -13.47
CA ALA A 183 -7.18 -13.07 -14.25
C ALA A 183 -8.00 -13.74 -15.37
N ALA A 184 -7.54 -14.87 -15.90
CA ALA A 184 -8.27 -15.63 -16.92
C ALA A 184 -9.40 -16.49 -16.32
N LYS A 185 -9.26 -16.97 -15.08
CA LYS A 185 -10.20 -17.90 -14.44
C LYS A 185 -11.23 -17.19 -13.54
N ALA A 186 -10.87 -16.03 -12.97
CA ALA A 186 -11.73 -15.35 -12.00
C ALA A 186 -12.97 -14.73 -12.67
N PRO A 187 -14.18 -14.93 -12.08
CA PRO A 187 -15.40 -14.27 -12.55
C PRO A 187 -15.54 -12.81 -12.07
N PHE A 188 -14.53 -12.28 -11.42
CA PHE A 188 -14.46 -10.94 -10.84
C PHE A 188 -13.13 -10.26 -11.20
N PRO A 189 -12.98 -8.93 -11.03
CA PRO A 189 -11.76 -8.22 -11.36
C PRO A 189 -10.55 -8.72 -10.55
N VAL A 190 -9.43 -8.97 -11.23
CA VAL A 190 -8.13 -9.27 -10.62
C VAL A 190 -7.17 -8.13 -10.92
N VAL A 191 -6.58 -7.57 -9.87
CA VAL A 191 -5.70 -6.40 -9.90
C VAL A 191 -4.26 -6.84 -9.70
N TYR A 192 -3.36 -6.46 -10.59
CA TYR A 192 -1.94 -6.80 -10.47
C TYR A 192 -1.25 -5.93 -9.43
N ASN A 193 -0.50 -6.56 -8.53
CA ASN A 193 0.36 -5.84 -7.58
C ASN A 193 1.75 -6.48 -7.52
N GLY A 194 2.78 -5.83 -8.03
CA GLY A 194 4.16 -6.35 -7.95
C GLY A 194 5.13 -5.55 -8.82
N ASP A 195 6.13 -4.91 -8.18
CA ASP A 195 7.31 -4.28 -8.78
C ASP A 195 7.06 -3.49 -10.07
N LEU A 196 6.17 -2.52 -9.99
CA LEU A 196 5.95 -1.53 -11.02
C LEU A 196 6.51 -0.19 -10.52
N PHE A 197 7.59 0.27 -11.14
CA PHE A 197 8.31 1.49 -10.79
C PHE A 197 8.37 2.50 -11.94
N ARG A 198 8.12 2.04 -13.18
CA ARG A 198 8.25 2.82 -14.40
C ARG A 198 6.93 2.86 -15.18
N VAL A 199 6.73 3.94 -15.91
CA VAL A 199 5.58 4.12 -16.81
C VAL A 199 5.49 2.99 -17.84
N SER A 200 6.63 2.57 -18.40
CA SER A 200 6.68 1.45 -19.37
C SER A 200 6.14 0.16 -18.78
N GLU A 201 6.51 -0.18 -17.55
CA GLU A 201 6.06 -1.38 -16.85
C GLU A 201 4.53 -1.34 -16.58
N CYS A 202 4.00 -0.16 -16.22
CA CYS A 202 2.56 0.03 -16.06
C CYS A 202 1.83 -0.11 -17.40
N ARG A 203 2.38 0.44 -18.48
CA ARG A 203 1.79 0.37 -19.83
C ARG A 203 1.83 -1.04 -20.42
N GLU A 204 2.84 -1.84 -20.13
CA GLU A 204 2.87 -3.26 -20.51
C GLU A 204 1.70 -4.06 -19.92
N MET A 205 1.21 -3.62 -18.74
CA MET A 205 0.11 -4.26 -18.01
C MET A 205 -1.23 -3.53 -18.18
N ASN A 206 -1.35 -2.59 -19.12
CA ASN A 206 -2.47 -1.65 -19.25
C ASN A 206 -3.86 -2.25 -19.49
N ARG A 207 -3.93 -3.53 -19.88
CA ARG A 207 -5.20 -4.29 -19.99
C ARG A 207 -5.78 -4.72 -18.65
N PHE A 208 -5.03 -4.56 -17.56
CA PHE A 208 -5.43 -4.89 -16.20
C PHE A 208 -5.47 -3.63 -15.34
N ASP A 209 -6.18 -3.72 -14.21
CA ASP A 209 -6.06 -2.75 -13.15
C ASP A 209 -4.79 -3.04 -12.33
N LEU A 210 -4.15 -2.00 -11.83
CA LEU A 210 -2.85 -2.09 -11.16
C LEU A 210 -2.92 -1.54 -9.74
N MET A 211 -2.23 -2.19 -8.80
CA MET A 211 -1.97 -1.61 -7.49
C MET A 211 -0.48 -1.34 -7.34
N LEU A 212 -0.15 -0.07 -7.13
CA LEU A 212 1.22 0.40 -6.95
C LEU A 212 1.47 0.67 -5.46
N GLY A 213 2.59 0.17 -4.94
CA GLY A 213 3.03 0.43 -3.58
C GLY A 213 4.28 1.30 -3.59
N ARG A 214 5.44 0.66 -3.48
CA ARG A 214 6.75 1.32 -3.48
C ARG A 214 6.98 2.20 -4.70
N GLY A 215 6.42 1.84 -5.86
CA GLY A 215 6.50 2.67 -7.07
C GLY A 215 5.93 4.06 -6.84
N LEU A 216 4.71 4.17 -6.28
CA LEU A 216 4.11 5.46 -5.94
C LEU A 216 4.77 6.16 -4.74
N ALA A 217 5.40 5.41 -3.84
CA ALA A 217 6.15 6.02 -2.74
C ALA A 217 7.46 6.66 -3.25
N VAL A 218 8.10 6.08 -4.26
CA VAL A 218 9.32 6.61 -4.89
C VAL A 218 8.97 7.71 -5.90
N ASN A 219 8.05 7.43 -6.81
CA ASN A 219 7.53 8.40 -7.79
C ASN A 219 6.04 8.67 -7.52
N PRO A 220 5.69 9.69 -6.76
CA PRO A 220 4.29 10.01 -6.47
C PRO A 220 3.45 10.36 -7.70
N ALA A 221 4.06 10.75 -8.80
CA ALA A 221 3.39 11.05 -10.06
C ALA A 221 3.15 9.82 -10.96
N LEU A 222 3.69 8.65 -10.61
CA LEU A 222 3.70 7.46 -11.48
C LEU A 222 2.31 7.07 -12.00
N ALA A 223 1.26 7.25 -11.20
CA ALA A 223 -0.10 6.92 -11.62
C ALA A 223 -0.60 7.85 -12.74
N GLN A 224 -0.45 9.16 -12.57
CA GLN A 224 -0.83 10.12 -13.60
C GLN A 224 0.04 10.00 -14.86
N GLU A 225 1.34 9.76 -14.72
CA GLU A 225 2.25 9.51 -15.85
C GLU A 225 1.85 8.28 -16.67
N ALA A 226 1.48 7.20 -16.00
CA ALA A 226 1.03 5.98 -16.65
C ALA A 226 -0.26 6.17 -17.46
N GLN A 227 -1.10 7.12 -17.05
CA GLN A 227 -2.35 7.53 -17.71
C GLN A 227 -2.14 8.67 -18.73
N GLY A 228 -0.90 9.09 -18.98
CA GLY A 228 -0.55 10.12 -19.97
C GLY A 228 -0.58 11.56 -19.43
N GLY A 229 -0.66 11.74 -18.12
CA GLY A 229 -0.55 13.04 -17.45
C GLY A 229 0.88 13.53 -17.28
N GLU A 230 1.05 14.60 -16.52
CA GLU A 230 2.33 15.26 -16.30
C GLU A 230 3.33 14.36 -15.55
N GLY A 231 4.60 14.46 -15.94
CA GLY A 231 5.71 13.75 -15.30
C GLY A 231 6.11 14.36 -13.95
N LEU A 232 6.84 13.56 -13.15
CA LEU A 232 7.45 14.04 -11.92
C LEU A 232 8.46 15.15 -12.21
N THR A 233 8.36 16.25 -11.46
CA THR A 233 9.32 17.36 -11.49
C THR A 233 9.88 17.62 -10.09
N LEU A 234 11.03 18.29 -9.99
CA LEU A 234 11.57 18.71 -8.70
C LEU A 234 10.60 19.62 -7.95
N ASP A 235 9.92 20.52 -8.65
CA ASP A 235 8.95 21.44 -8.07
C ASP A 235 7.73 20.73 -7.50
N SER A 236 7.18 19.75 -8.24
CA SER A 236 6.03 18.97 -7.77
C SER A 236 6.42 18.09 -6.57
N LEU A 237 7.64 17.55 -6.56
CA LEU A 237 8.15 16.73 -5.48
C LEU A 237 8.43 17.57 -4.22
N LEU A 238 9.01 18.77 -4.36
CA LEU A 238 9.21 19.73 -3.28
C LEU A 238 7.87 20.19 -2.71
N LEU A 239 6.91 20.53 -3.58
CA LEU A 239 5.57 20.92 -3.17
C LEU A 239 4.89 19.81 -2.34
N PHE A 240 5.03 18.56 -2.76
CA PHE A 240 4.50 17.40 -2.03
C PHE A 240 5.15 17.26 -0.66
N HIS A 241 6.50 17.33 -0.60
CA HIS A 241 7.25 17.30 0.65
C HIS A 241 6.78 18.39 1.61
N ASP A 242 6.71 19.65 1.15
CA ASP A 242 6.37 20.79 1.99
C ASP A 242 4.94 20.77 2.49
N ARG A 243 4.01 20.27 1.66
CA ARG A 243 2.62 20.04 2.07
C ARG A 243 2.53 18.98 3.16
N LEU A 244 3.22 17.84 3.01
CA LEU A 244 3.27 16.79 4.02
C LEU A 244 3.85 17.32 5.33
N TYR A 245 5.00 17.99 5.27
CA TYR A 245 5.67 18.56 6.44
C TYR A 245 4.74 19.48 7.22
N ARG A 246 4.09 20.45 6.51
CA ARG A 246 3.13 21.38 7.12
C ARG A 246 1.89 20.70 7.69
N GLU A 247 1.32 19.72 6.99
CA GLU A 247 0.16 18.97 7.48
C GLU A 247 0.51 18.14 8.72
N TYR A 248 1.67 17.50 8.77
CA TYR A 248 2.12 16.76 9.93
C TYR A 248 2.36 17.64 11.16
N LEU A 249 2.89 18.86 10.98
CA LEU A 249 3.08 19.84 12.08
C LEU A 249 1.78 20.25 12.79
N LYS A 250 0.62 20.11 12.16
CA LYS A 250 -0.67 20.37 12.80
C LYS A 250 -1.04 19.32 13.87
N TRP A 251 -0.41 18.15 13.83
CA TRP A 251 -0.79 17.00 14.66
C TRP A 251 0.32 16.53 15.61
N TRP A 252 1.58 16.77 15.26
CA TRP A 252 2.72 16.27 16.05
C TRP A 252 3.75 17.34 16.28
N PRO A 253 4.49 17.21 17.40
CA PRO A 253 5.64 18.08 17.66
C PRO A 253 6.73 17.83 16.61
N GLU A 254 7.50 18.85 16.34
CA GLU A 254 8.44 18.95 15.22
C GLU A 254 9.44 17.78 15.15
N HIS A 255 10.00 17.36 16.28
CA HIS A 255 10.93 16.22 16.31
C HIS A 255 10.29 14.91 15.84
N ALA A 256 9.00 14.70 16.12
CA ALA A 256 8.26 13.53 15.64
C ALA A 256 7.95 13.63 14.14
N VAL A 257 7.69 14.86 13.66
CA VAL A 257 7.50 15.15 12.22
C VAL A 257 8.78 14.86 11.45
N ILE A 258 9.94 15.29 11.92
CA ILE A 258 11.24 15.01 11.28
C ILE A 258 11.44 13.49 11.12
N GLY A 259 11.17 12.70 12.17
CA GLY A 259 11.24 11.24 12.09
C GLY A 259 10.32 10.63 11.04
N ARG A 260 9.08 11.15 10.90
CA ARG A 260 8.15 10.75 9.85
C ARG A 260 8.65 11.13 8.45
N MET A 261 9.14 12.35 8.32
CA MET A 261 9.63 12.86 7.04
C MET A 261 10.90 12.15 6.58
N HIS A 262 11.74 11.65 7.48
CA HIS A 262 12.82 10.73 7.12
C HIS A 262 12.28 9.46 6.44
N GLY A 263 11.17 8.90 6.95
CA GLY A 263 10.49 7.76 6.32
C GLY A 263 9.96 8.10 4.92
N VAL A 264 9.39 9.28 4.73
CA VAL A 264 8.94 9.79 3.43
C VAL A 264 10.13 9.99 2.48
N MET A 265 11.14 10.74 2.93
CA MET A 265 12.31 11.05 2.13
C MET A 265 13.16 9.84 1.78
N TYR A 266 13.10 8.76 2.57
CA TYR A 266 13.71 7.49 2.22
C TYR A 266 13.25 6.94 0.86
N TYR A 267 11.96 7.14 0.54
CA TYR A 267 11.42 6.78 -0.77
C TYR A 267 11.68 7.86 -1.82
N LEU A 268 11.33 9.11 -1.54
CA LEU A 268 11.38 10.19 -2.53
C LEU A 268 12.78 10.42 -3.10
N ILE A 269 13.81 10.27 -2.26
CA ILE A 269 15.21 10.47 -2.69
C ILE A 269 15.69 9.43 -3.71
N GLN A 270 14.96 8.32 -3.86
CA GLN A 270 15.29 7.28 -4.85
C GLN A 270 14.82 7.64 -6.26
N ALA A 271 13.96 8.66 -6.39
CA ALA A 271 13.65 9.27 -7.69
C ALA A 271 14.67 10.32 -8.12
N LEU A 272 15.73 10.54 -7.33
CA LEU A 272 16.69 11.63 -7.53
C LEU A 272 18.12 11.12 -7.68
N ASP A 273 18.86 11.72 -8.61
CA ASP A 273 20.33 11.62 -8.69
C ASP A 273 20.96 12.52 -7.62
N CYS A 274 20.68 12.19 -6.37
CA CYS A 274 21.09 12.98 -5.22
C CYS A 274 22.56 12.63 -4.83
N PRO A 275 23.45 13.62 -4.61
CA PRO A 275 24.81 13.35 -4.20
C PRO A 275 24.90 12.62 -2.85
N ALA A 276 25.83 11.65 -2.74
CA ALA A 276 26.00 10.85 -1.54
C ALA A 276 26.24 11.66 -0.25
N PRO A 277 26.98 12.79 -0.25
CA PRO A 277 27.11 13.65 0.93
C PRO A 277 25.78 14.26 1.37
N VAL A 278 24.91 14.65 0.42
CA VAL A 278 23.59 15.22 0.69
C VAL A 278 22.66 14.16 1.27
N LYS A 279 22.64 12.96 0.69
CA LYS A 279 21.89 11.80 1.26
C LYS A 279 22.30 11.52 2.71
N ARG A 280 23.63 11.58 3.00
CA ARG A 280 24.13 11.38 4.38
C ARG A 280 23.73 12.50 5.32
N ALA A 281 23.76 13.76 4.87
CA ALA A 281 23.32 14.91 5.65
C ALA A 281 21.84 14.78 6.02
N LEU A 282 20.98 14.48 5.06
CA LEU A 282 19.56 14.24 5.30
C LEU A 282 19.33 13.11 6.33
N LYS A 283 19.96 11.96 6.14
CA LYS A 283 19.82 10.82 7.07
C LYS A 283 20.26 11.13 8.50
N LYS A 284 21.19 12.06 8.69
CA LYS A 284 21.77 12.45 10.00
C LYS A 284 21.10 13.67 10.63
N SER A 285 20.22 14.35 9.91
CA SER A 285 19.55 15.54 10.43
C SER A 285 18.61 15.16 11.59
N ALA A 286 18.87 15.73 12.78
CA ALA A 286 18.14 15.40 14.00
C ALA A 286 17.26 16.53 14.50
N ASP A 287 17.50 17.75 14.02
CA ASP A 287 16.75 18.95 14.37
C ASP A 287 16.24 19.65 13.12
N THR A 288 15.36 20.64 13.29
CA THR A 288 14.69 21.37 12.24
C THR A 288 15.66 22.11 11.33
N ALA A 289 16.67 22.75 11.88
CA ALA A 289 17.62 23.55 11.09
C ALA A 289 18.44 22.63 10.16
N ALA A 290 18.97 21.53 10.73
CA ALA A 290 19.72 20.52 9.97
C ALA A 290 18.84 19.83 8.93
N TYR A 291 17.57 19.50 9.27
CA TYR A 291 16.63 18.87 8.35
C TYR A 291 16.29 19.80 7.18
N THR A 292 15.92 21.04 7.47
CA THR A 292 15.54 22.03 6.45
C THR A 292 16.73 22.34 5.51
N ASP A 293 17.94 22.48 6.05
CA ASP A 293 19.14 22.68 5.20
C ASP A 293 19.38 21.46 4.32
N ALA A 294 19.29 20.25 4.87
CA ALA A 294 19.51 19.02 4.09
C ALA A 294 18.45 18.87 2.98
N VAL A 295 17.16 19.14 3.26
CA VAL A 295 16.10 19.13 2.25
C VAL A 295 16.34 20.17 1.17
N ARG A 296 16.67 21.41 1.54
CA ARG A 296 17.02 22.45 0.58
C ARG A 296 18.12 21.97 -0.37
N ARG A 297 19.19 21.36 0.17
CA ARG A 297 20.29 20.82 -0.62
C ARG A 297 19.85 19.65 -1.52
N VAL A 298 18.98 18.76 -1.04
CA VAL A 298 18.42 17.70 -1.90
C VAL A 298 17.79 18.31 -3.15
N PHE A 299 16.96 19.32 -3.02
CA PHE A 299 16.23 19.89 -4.15
C PHE A 299 17.04 20.88 -4.99
N THR A 300 18.17 21.40 -4.49
CA THR A 300 19.06 22.30 -5.27
C THR A 300 20.23 21.58 -5.92
N GLU A 301 20.66 20.43 -5.38
CA GLU A 301 21.85 19.71 -5.83
C GLU A 301 21.51 18.39 -6.57
N SER A 302 20.22 18.08 -6.78
CA SER A 302 19.77 16.84 -7.44
C SER A 302 18.99 17.13 -8.72
N ALA A 303 18.85 16.08 -9.54
CA ALA A 303 17.93 16.04 -10.67
C ALA A 303 17.00 14.81 -10.55
N ILE A 304 15.87 14.80 -11.26
CA ILE A 304 15.05 13.58 -11.39
C ILE A 304 15.86 12.54 -12.16
N THR A 305 16.01 11.34 -11.59
CA THR A 305 16.71 10.25 -12.27
C THR A 305 15.88 9.66 -13.42
N GLN A 306 16.56 9.26 -14.49
CA GLN A 306 15.88 8.57 -15.60
C GLN A 306 15.59 7.10 -15.28
N ASP A 307 16.30 6.50 -14.33
CA ASP A 307 16.15 5.11 -13.91
C ASP A 307 15.55 5.01 -12.50
N ILE A 308 14.26 5.31 -12.40
CA ILE A 308 13.54 5.21 -11.13
C ILE A 308 13.34 3.74 -10.79
N HIS A 309 13.89 3.33 -9.65
CA HIS A 309 13.71 1.99 -9.08
C HIS A 309 13.76 2.06 -7.55
N PHE A 310 13.41 0.97 -6.89
CA PHE A 310 13.47 0.87 -5.44
C PHE A 310 14.62 -0.04 -5.01
N THR A 311 15.53 0.52 -4.21
CA THR A 311 16.61 -0.24 -3.55
C THR A 311 16.24 -0.43 -2.08
N PRO A 312 16.06 -1.69 -1.62
CA PRO A 312 15.80 -1.97 -0.20
C PRO A 312 16.97 -1.55 0.70
N PRO A 313 16.73 -1.27 1.98
CA PRO A 313 17.81 -0.98 2.91
C PRO A 313 18.68 -2.23 3.11
N GLY A 314 20.01 -2.04 3.01
CA GLY A 314 20.98 -3.10 3.31
C GLY A 314 21.37 -4.02 2.16
N THR A 315 21.01 -3.67 0.91
CA THR A 315 21.55 -4.29 -0.32
C THR A 315 22.73 -3.52 -0.85
#